data_96825538c90c837f5d721521ca57a77f
#
_entry.id   96825538c90c837f5d721521ca57a77f
#
_cell.length_a   1.000
_cell.length_b   1.000
_cell.length_c   1.000
_cell.angle_alpha   90.00
_cell.angle_beta   90.00
_cell.angle_gamma   90.00
#
_symmetry.space_group_name_H-M   'P 1'
#
loop_
_entity.id
_entity.type
_entity.pdbx_description
1 polymer ?
#
loop_
_entity_poly.entity_id
_entity_poly.type
_entity_poly.pdbx_seq_one_letter_code
_entity_poly.pdbx_strand_id
1 'polypeptide(L)'
;MKIVVTGSSTGIGRALVLRLIGEGHNVWGIARSDQLDLELSQKGSFKSMRCDVADWPQIEQAATAVGKVWKQLDGLVCCAGSQGEVGPAVRANPERWSSTVRANLEGTFNAVRGFHGLLARAERRAKIVCFSGGGATKARPNFSAYGVAKTAIVRLVEMIAEEESEAPLDINAVAPGAIATRLTDEVIALGPDIAGQGEFDAALKQKAGGGASLERALDLVEWLLSAKSDGITGKLISAPWDPWQDLDEQVANLRKSDIYTLRRITPEDRGLKF
;
A
#
# COMPACT_ATOMS: atom_id res chain seq x y z
N MET A 1 -14.11 -9.93 9.36
CA MET A 1 -13.57 -8.59 9.58
C MET A 1 -14.32 -7.56 8.75
N LYS A 2 -14.33 -6.30 9.16
CA LYS A 2 -14.81 -5.13 8.39
C LYS A 2 -13.59 -4.38 7.87
N ILE A 3 -13.39 -4.39 6.56
CA ILE A 3 -12.16 -3.90 5.94
C ILE A 3 -12.48 -2.85 4.86
N VAL A 4 -11.79 -1.71 4.89
CA VAL A 4 -11.81 -0.75 3.79
C VAL A 4 -10.59 -0.97 2.90
N VAL A 5 -10.80 -1.01 1.58
CA VAL A 5 -9.72 -1.13 0.59
C VAL A 5 -9.80 0.04 -0.38
N THR A 6 -8.77 0.88 -0.43
CA THR A 6 -8.65 1.92 -1.46
C THR A 6 -7.99 1.37 -2.72
N GLY A 7 -8.31 1.93 -3.90
CA GLY A 7 -7.80 1.42 -5.17
C GLY A 7 -8.37 0.05 -5.56
N SER A 8 -9.58 -0.25 -5.08
CA SER A 8 -10.26 -1.54 -5.17
C SER A 8 -10.82 -1.92 -6.55
N SER A 9 -10.77 -1.00 -7.54
CA SER A 9 -11.39 -1.26 -8.85
C SER A 9 -10.51 -2.04 -9.83
N THR A 10 -9.19 -2.07 -9.63
CA THR A 10 -8.23 -2.69 -10.57
C THR A 10 -7.02 -3.28 -9.84
N GLY A 11 -6.21 -4.09 -10.54
CA GLY A 11 -4.92 -4.59 -10.09
C GLY A 11 -4.97 -5.32 -8.75
N ILE A 12 -3.98 -5.07 -7.89
CA ILE A 12 -3.83 -5.76 -6.60
C ILE A 12 -5.04 -5.48 -5.68
N GLY A 13 -5.53 -4.22 -5.64
CA GLY A 13 -6.67 -3.86 -4.79
C GLY A 13 -7.94 -4.62 -5.16
N ARG A 14 -8.23 -4.80 -6.47
CA ARG A 14 -9.38 -5.60 -6.92
C ARG A 14 -9.21 -7.09 -6.57
N ALA A 15 -8.03 -7.65 -6.81
CA ALA A 15 -7.74 -9.03 -6.48
C ALA A 15 -7.88 -9.30 -4.96
N LEU A 16 -7.36 -8.37 -4.13
CA LEU A 16 -7.51 -8.44 -2.67
C LEU A 16 -8.98 -8.40 -2.25
N VAL A 17 -9.79 -7.51 -2.81
CA VAL A 17 -11.23 -7.42 -2.51
C VAL A 17 -11.91 -8.74 -2.80
N LEU A 18 -11.70 -9.33 -3.99
CA LEU A 18 -12.29 -10.62 -4.37
C LEU A 18 -11.91 -11.73 -3.38
N ARG A 19 -10.65 -11.78 -2.99
CA ARG A 19 -10.13 -12.78 -2.05
C ARG A 19 -10.74 -12.61 -0.66
N LEU A 20 -10.74 -11.41 -0.09
CA LEU A 20 -11.31 -11.10 1.22
C LEU A 20 -12.80 -11.41 1.28
N ILE A 21 -13.56 -11.10 0.23
CA ILE A 21 -14.99 -11.47 0.15
C ILE A 21 -15.15 -12.99 0.09
N GLY A 22 -14.32 -13.68 -0.71
CA GLY A 22 -14.31 -15.14 -0.82
C GLY A 22 -14.06 -15.84 0.52
N GLU A 23 -13.32 -15.20 1.44
CA GLU A 23 -13.06 -15.67 2.79
C GLU A 23 -14.13 -15.26 3.82
N GLY A 24 -15.18 -14.57 3.39
CA GLY A 24 -16.31 -14.20 4.24
C GLY A 24 -16.14 -12.86 4.97
N HIS A 25 -15.19 -12.02 4.57
CA HIS A 25 -15.01 -10.69 5.14
C HIS A 25 -16.02 -9.68 4.56
N ASN A 26 -16.35 -8.65 5.33
CA ASN A 26 -17.14 -7.51 4.86
C ASN A 26 -16.18 -6.44 4.34
N VAL A 27 -16.25 -6.13 3.04
CA VAL A 27 -15.32 -5.24 2.39
C VAL A 27 -16.04 -4.00 1.86
N TRP A 28 -15.42 -2.82 2.07
CA TRP A 28 -15.86 -1.58 1.45
C TRP A 28 -14.75 -1.08 0.51
N GLY A 29 -15.02 -1.17 -0.78
CA GLY A 29 -14.11 -0.72 -1.83
C GLY A 29 -14.24 0.78 -2.09
N ILE A 30 -13.10 1.47 -2.18
CA ILE A 30 -13.01 2.89 -2.52
C ILE A 30 -12.13 3.05 -3.77
N ALA A 31 -12.68 3.65 -4.82
CA ALA A 31 -11.97 3.91 -6.07
C ALA A 31 -12.62 5.05 -6.85
N ARG A 32 -11.91 5.59 -7.83
CA ARG A 32 -12.42 6.64 -8.73
C ARG A 32 -13.43 6.13 -9.77
N SER A 33 -13.38 4.84 -10.09
CA SER A 33 -14.28 4.16 -11.03
C SER A 33 -15.30 3.30 -10.31
N ASP A 34 -16.41 3.02 -10.98
CA ASP A 34 -17.44 2.12 -10.50
C ASP A 34 -16.94 0.67 -10.35
N GLN A 35 -17.53 -0.08 -9.44
CA GLN A 35 -17.10 -1.41 -9.03
C GLN A 35 -18.29 -2.38 -8.91
N LEU A 36 -19.36 -2.14 -9.68
CA LEU A 36 -20.61 -2.91 -9.62
C LEU A 36 -20.44 -4.40 -9.90
N ASP A 37 -19.44 -4.78 -10.70
CA ASP A 37 -19.11 -6.17 -11.03
C ASP A 37 -18.64 -7.00 -9.82
N LEU A 38 -18.23 -6.34 -8.72
CA LEU A 38 -17.77 -7.00 -7.49
C LEU A 38 -18.90 -7.26 -6.48
N GLU A 39 -20.09 -6.70 -6.68
CA GLU A 39 -21.20 -6.79 -5.72
C GLU A 39 -21.90 -8.17 -5.70
N LEU A 40 -21.51 -9.11 -6.57
CA LEU A 40 -22.18 -10.40 -6.78
C LEU A 40 -21.59 -11.58 -5.99
N SER A 41 -20.72 -11.35 -5.00
CA SER A 41 -20.08 -12.43 -4.23
C SER A 41 -20.99 -13.00 -3.14
N GLN A 42 -20.96 -14.33 -2.96
CA GLN A 42 -21.89 -15.07 -2.12
C GLN A 42 -21.45 -15.29 -0.65
N LYS A 43 -20.19 -15.08 -0.28
CA LYS A 43 -19.67 -15.44 1.07
C LYS A 43 -19.52 -14.26 2.02
N GLY A 44 -18.97 -13.15 1.56
CA GLY A 44 -18.86 -11.90 2.30
C GLY A 44 -19.79 -10.84 1.74
N SER A 45 -19.84 -9.67 2.37
CA SER A 45 -20.56 -8.52 1.82
C SER A 45 -19.58 -7.55 1.17
N PHE A 46 -19.94 -7.05 0.00
CA PHE A 46 -19.23 -5.97 -0.67
C PHE A 46 -20.10 -4.72 -0.77
N LYS A 47 -19.50 -3.58 -0.47
CA LYS A 47 -20.03 -2.26 -0.77
C LYS A 47 -18.95 -1.46 -1.46
N SER A 48 -19.33 -0.57 -2.35
CA SER A 48 -18.40 0.31 -3.04
C SER A 48 -18.80 1.78 -2.95
N MET A 49 -17.81 2.64 -3.06
CA MET A 49 -18.03 4.08 -3.17
C MET A 49 -17.03 4.67 -4.14
N ARG A 50 -17.52 5.52 -5.04
CA ARG A 50 -16.67 6.34 -5.90
C ARG A 50 -16.06 7.46 -5.07
N CYS A 51 -14.74 7.52 -5.02
CA CYS A 51 -14.00 8.52 -4.26
C CYS A 51 -12.56 8.64 -4.79
N ASP A 52 -12.08 9.85 -4.94
CA ASP A 52 -10.66 10.14 -5.13
C ASP A 52 -9.99 10.29 -3.76
N VAL A 53 -9.04 9.42 -3.45
CA VAL A 53 -8.31 9.47 -2.16
C VAL A 53 -7.50 10.76 -1.98
N ALA A 54 -7.12 11.44 -3.07
CA ALA A 54 -6.43 12.73 -3.04
C ALA A 54 -7.35 13.90 -2.65
N ASP A 55 -8.65 13.68 -2.64
CA ASP A 55 -9.67 14.67 -2.30
C ASP A 55 -10.16 14.45 -0.87
N TRP A 56 -9.69 15.29 0.07
CA TRP A 56 -10.05 15.16 1.49
C TRP A 56 -11.55 15.17 1.76
N PRO A 57 -12.37 16.12 1.22
CA PRO A 57 -13.82 16.08 1.36
C PRO A 57 -14.47 14.76 0.94
N GLN A 58 -13.99 14.11 -0.12
CA GLN A 58 -14.53 12.82 -0.55
C GLN A 58 -14.17 11.70 0.45
N ILE A 59 -12.99 11.73 1.02
CA ILE A 59 -12.59 10.78 2.09
C ILE A 59 -13.44 10.97 3.35
N GLU A 60 -13.72 12.21 3.77
CA GLU A 60 -14.60 12.48 4.90
C GLU A 60 -16.03 11.95 4.67
N GLN A 61 -16.55 12.15 3.45
CA GLN A 61 -17.85 11.59 3.06
C GLN A 61 -17.82 10.06 3.08
N ALA A 62 -16.76 9.43 2.56
CA ALA A 62 -16.60 7.99 2.57
C ALA A 62 -16.51 7.44 4.01
N ALA A 63 -15.71 8.03 4.88
CA ALA A 63 -15.60 7.62 6.28
C ALA A 63 -16.93 7.78 7.01
N THR A 64 -17.68 8.87 6.75
CA THR A 64 -19.01 9.07 7.29
C THR A 64 -20.00 8.01 6.80
N ALA A 65 -19.99 7.66 5.51
CA ALA A 65 -20.86 6.64 4.93
C ALA A 65 -20.55 5.26 5.53
N VAL A 66 -19.28 4.89 5.63
CA VAL A 66 -18.83 3.65 6.27
C VAL A 66 -19.25 3.64 7.75
N GLY A 67 -19.04 4.73 8.49
CA GLY A 67 -19.39 4.85 9.90
C GLY A 67 -20.90 4.76 10.21
N LYS A 68 -21.77 5.12 9.27
CA LYS A 68 -23.21 4.92 9.39
C LYS A 68 -23.60 3.45 9.36
N VAL A 69 -22.86 2.63 8.60
CA VAL A 69 -23.15 1.18 8.44
C VAL A 69 -22.33 0.35 9.43
N TRP A 70 -21.04 0.62 9.52
CA TRP A 70 -20.11 -0.07 10.39
C TRP A 70 -19.62 0.87 11.47
N LYS A 71 -19.95 0.62 12.71
CA LYS A 71 -19.55 1.50 13.83
C LYS A 71 -18.06 1.48 14.13
N GLN A 72 -17.35 0.48 13.60
CA GLN A 72 -15.91 0.22 13.74
C GLN A 72 -15.35 -0.42 12.48
N LEU A 73 -14.04 -0.37 12.32
CA LEU A 73 -13.27 -1.07 11.28
C LEU A 73 -12.19 -1.94 11.93
N ASP A 74 -11.98 -3.13 11.37
CA ASP A 74 -10.91 -4.03 11.77
C ASP A 74 -9.64 -3.80 10.93
N GLY A 75 -9.80 -3.34 9.69
CA GLY A 75 -8.67 -3.12 8.78
C GLY A 75 -8.88 -2.02 7.74
N LEU A 76 -7.78 -1.40 7.35
CA LEU A 76 -7.67 -0.47 6.23
C LEU A 76 -6.51 -0.87 5.33
N VAL A 77 -6.77 -1.04 4.03
CA VAL A 77 -5.72 -1.30 3.04
C VAL A 77 -5.63 -0.13 2.05
N CYS A 78 -4.51 0.59 2.08
CA CYS A 78 -4.21 1.72 1.21
C CYS A 78 -3.49 1.22 -0.05
N CYS A 79 -4.25 0.78 -1.06
CA CYS A 79 -3.74 0.23 -2.32
C CYS A 79 -3.87 1.21 -3.50
N ALA A 80 -4.57 2.35 -3.32
CA ALA A 80 -4.72 3.37 -4.37
C ALA A 80 -3.36 3.97 -4.74
N GLY A 81 -3.11 4.12 -6.04
CA GLY A 81 -1.89 4.73 -6.56
C GLY A 81 -1.81 4.70 -8.08
N SER A 82 -0.84 5.42 -8.64
CA SER A 82 -0.55 5.46 -10.07
C SER A 82 0.94 5.68 -10.31
N GLN A 83 1.47 5.27 -11.48
CA GLN A 83 2.84 5.63 -11.89
C GLN A 83 2.97 7.15 -12.08
N GLY A 84 1.95 7.75 -12.68
CA GLY A 84 1.88 9.20 -12.89
C GLY A 84 2.96 9.73 -13.83
N GLU A 85 3.70 10.75 -13.38
CA GLU A 85 4.76 11.38 -14.19
C GLU A 85 5.98 10.47 -14.28
N VAL A 86 6.40 10.20 -15.52
CA VAL A 86 7.57 9.39 -15.85
C VAL A 86 8.50 10.17 -16.76
N GLY A 87 9.80 10.11 -16.50
CA GLY A 87 10.86 10.81 -17.21
C GLY A 87 11.88 11.39 -16.24
N PRO A 88 12.99 11.98 -16.79
CA PRO A 88 14.04 12.61 -15.99
C PRO A 88 13.47 13.69 -15.05
N ALA A 89 13.75 13.63 -13.76
CA ALA A 89 13.16 14.50 -12.74
C ALA A 89 13.32 16.00 -13.07
N VAL A 90 14.48 16.39 -13.62
CA VAL A 90 14.78 17.78 -13.98
C VAL A 90 14.01 18.30 -15.21
N ARG A 91 13.30 17.42 -15.91
CA ARG A 91 12.47 17.75 -17.08
C ARG A 91 10.99 17.39 -16.86
N ALA A 92 10.65 16.87 -15.68
CA ALA A 92 9.29 16.48 -15.35
C ALA A 92 8.34 17.69 -15.39
N ASN A 93 7.10 17.46 -15.83
CA ASN A 93 6.05 18.47 -15.72
C ASN A 93 5.69 18.65 -14.23
N PRO A 94 5.82 19.87 -13.64
CA PRO A 94 5.63 20.08 -12.20
C PRO A 94 4.22 19.74 -11.71
N GLU A 95 3.19 20.01 -12.50
CA GLU A 95 1.79 19.75 -12.13
C GLU A 95 1.50 18.25 -12.13
N ARG A 96 1.96 17.52 -13.14
CA ARG A 96 1.84 16.06 -13.21
C ARG A 96 2.66 15.37 -12.13
N TRP A 97 3.86 15.88 -11.85
CA TRP A 97 4.71 15.39 -10.76
C TRP A 97 4.00 15.56 -9.42
N SER A 98 3.48 16.76 -9.12
CA SER A 98 2.73 17.06 -7.90
C SER A 98 1.45 16.22 -7.81
N SER A 99 0.70 16.05 -8.90
CA SER A 99 -0.49 15.20 -8.95
C SER A 99 -0.16 13.73 -8.64
N THR A 100 0.99 13.24 -9.10
CA THR A 100 1.47 11.88 -8.78
C THR A 100 1.75 11.71 -7.29
N VAL A 101 2.41 12.69 -6.67
CA VAL A 101 2.68 12.67 -5.22
C VAL A 101 1.37 12.73 -4.45
N ARG A 102 0.44 13.61 -4.82
CA ARG A 102 -0.88 13.70 -4.20
C ARG A 102 -1.64 12.38 -4.25
N ALA A 103 -1.72 11.76 -5.42
CA ALA A 103 -2.47 10.51 -5.56
C ALA A 103 -1.90 9.38 -4.71
N ASN A 104 -0.57 9.26 -4.61
CA ASN A 104 0.08 8.17 -3.89
C ASN A 104 0.28 8.47 -2.40
N LEU A 105 0.83 9.64 -2.02
CA LEU A 105 1.17 9.98 -0.64
C LEU A 105 0.01 10.62 0.10
N GLU A 106 -0.50 11.76 -0.40
CA GLU A 106 -1.61 12.45 0.29
C GLU A 106 -2.86 11.58 0.31
N GLY A 107 -3.14 10.81 -0.77
CA GLY A 107 -4.23 9.85 -0.79
C GLY A 107 -4.11 8.75 0.27
N THR A 108 -2.89 8.26 0.54
CA THR A 108 -2.64 7.31 1.63
C THR A 108 -2.86 7.98 2.99
N PHE A 109 -2.29 9.17 3.20
CA PHE A 109 -2.49 9.96 4.43
C PHE A 109 -3.97 10.25 4.68
N ASN A 110 -4.68 10.74 3.69
CA ASN A 110 -6.10 11.05 3.79
C ASN A 110 -6.93 9.82 4.19
N ALA A 111 -6.66 8.66 3.58
CA ALA A 111 -7.33 7.42 3.93
C ALA A 111 -7.07 7.02 5.40
N VAL A 112 -5.81 7.01 5.83
CA VAL A 112 -5.45 6.70 7.23
C VAL A 112 -6.14 7.68 8.18
N ARG A 113 -6.01 8.99 7.94
CA ARG A 113 -6.59 10.05 8.75
C ARG A 113 -8.12 9.97 8.82
N GLY A 114 -8.77 9.74 7.67
CA GLY A 114 -10.24 9.72 7.57
C GLY A 114 -10.87 8.51 8.27
N PHE A 115 -10.22 7.34 8.19
CA PHE A 115 -10.75 6.11 8.80
C PHE A 115 -10.23 5.83 10.21
N HIS A 116 -9.23 6.59 10.71
CA HIS A 116 -8.63 6.39 12.02
C HIS A 116 -9.66 6.28 13.16
N GLY A 117 -10.64 7.17 13.21
CA GLY A 117 -11.65 7.17 14.26
C GLY A 117 -12.57 5.92 14.26
N LEU A 118 -12.69 5.21 13.14
CA LEU A 118 -13.39 3.93 13.06
C LEU A 118 -12.48 2.76 13.44
N LEU A 119 -11.20 2.82 13.10
CA LEU A 119 -10.17 1.85 13.47
C LEU A 119 -9.93 1.87 14.99
N ALA A 120 -9.88 3.05 15.60
CA ALA A 120 -9.72 3.20 17.04
C ALA A 120 -10.87 2.60 17.89
N ARG A 121 -11.99 2.25 17.25
CA ARG A 121 -13.13 1.58 17.90
C ARG A 121 -13.16 0.08 17.68
N ALA A 122 -12.14 -0.49 17.03
CA ALA A 122 -12.07 -1.93 16.81
C ALA A 122 -12.06 -2.69 18.14
N GLU A 123 -12.78 -3.81 18.19
CA GLU A 123 -12.78 -4.73 19.34
C GLU A 123 -11.48 -5.52 19.48
N ARG A 124 -10.71 -5.57 18.39
CA ARG A 124 -9.40 -6.20 18.29
C ARG A 124 -8.37 -5.16 17.92
N ARG A 125 -7.11 -5.55 17.92
CA ARG A 125 -6.04 -4.73 17.36
C ARG A 125 -6.31 -4.43 15.88
N ALA A 126 -6.55 -3.17 15.57
CA ALA A 126 -6.83 -2.72 14.22
C ALA A 126 -5.56 -2.79 13.34
N LYS A 127 -5.75 -3.00 12.04
CA LYS A 127 -4.64 -3.17 11.09
C LYS A 127 -4.71 -2.17 9.94
N ILE A 128 -3.60 -1.50 9.69
CA ILE A 128 -3.45 -0.64 8.50
C ILE A 128 -2.31 -1.20 7.64
N VAL A 129 -2.58 -1.43 6.38
CA VAL A 129 -1.59 -1.88 5.39
C VAL A 129 -1.49 -0.85 4.28
N CYS A 130 -0.30 -0.25 4.10
CA CYS A 130 -0.03 0.76 3.09
C CYS A 130 0.86 0.18 1.99
N PHE A 131 0.46 0.29 0.72
CA PHE A 131 1.29 -0.17 -0.38
C PHE A 131 2.41 0.82 -0.69
N SER A 132 3.64 0.40 -0.44
CA SER A 132 4.87 0.99 -0.93
C SER A 132 5.26 0.35 -2.28
N GLY A 133 6.51 0.32 -2.67
CA GLY A 133 6.92 -0.30 -3.94
C GLY A 133 8.31 0.07 -4.42
N GLY A 134 8.55 -0.19 -5.69
CA GLY A 134 9.84 0.09 -6.32
C GLY A 134 10.22 1.57 -6.24
N GLY A 135 11.46 1.83 -5.84
CA GLY A 135 11.97 3.19 -5.60
C GLY A 135 11.89 3.65 -4.14
N ALA A 136 11.25 2.90 -3.24
CA ALA A 136 11.15 3.30 -1.84
C ALA A 136 12.47 3.18 -1.06
N THR A 137 13.29 2.19 -1.38
CA THR A 137 14.56 1.90 -0.68
C THR A 137 15.80 2.05 -1.56
N LYS A 138 15.61 2.27 -2.86
CA LYS A 138 16.69 2.51 -3.83
C LYS A 138 16.23 3.43 -4.94
N ALA A 139 17.15 4.14 -5.56
CA ALA A 139 16.85 5.01 -6.68
C ALA A 139 16.21 4.22 -7.84
N ARG A 140 15.17 4.80 -8.43
CA ARG A 140 14.52 4.34 -9.65
C ARG A 140 14.49 5.50 -10.65
N PRO A 141 15.48 5.60 -11.54
CA PRO A 141 15.56 6.68 -12.52
C PRO A 141 14.28 6.79 -13.35
N ASN A 142 13.91 8.00 -13.74
CA ASN A 142 12.69 8.36 -14.48
C ASN A 142 11.36 8.24 -13.71
N PHE A 143 11.35 7.73 -12.49
CA PHE A 143 10.15 7.55 -11.67
C PHE A 143 10.21 8.36 -10.38
N SER A 144 10.71 9.61 -10.45
CA SER A 144 11.00 10.41 -9.25
C SER A 144 9.74 10.72 -8.41
N ALA A 145 8.63 11.10 -9.04
CA ALA A 145 7.38 11.40 -8.32
C ALA A 145 6.86 10.16 -7.56
N TYR A 146 6.82 9.03 -8.26
CA TYR A 146 6.39 7.75 -7.67
C TYR A 146 7.34 7.28 -6.58
N GLY A 147 8.65 7.25 -6.85
CA GLY A 147 9.66 6.78 -5.88
C GLY A 147 9.67 7.62 -4.61
N VAL A 148 9.63 8.95 -4.73
CA VAL A 148 9.54 9.87 -3.58
C VAL A 148 8.28 9.60 -2.77
N ALA A 149 7.11 9.47 -3.42
CA ALA A 149 5.86 9.18 -2.72
C ALA A 149 5.90 7.83 -1.99
N LYS A 150 6.47 6.78 -2.62
CA LYS A 150 6.56 5.45 -2.01
C LYS A 150 7.57 5.39 -0.86
N THR A 151 8.66 6.16 -0.93
CA THR A 151 9.58 6.36 0.21
C THR A 151 8.89 7.10 1.35
N ALA A 152 8.17 8.18 1.04
CA ALA A 152 7.46 8.99 2.03
C ALA A 152 6.35 8.19 2.75
N ILE A 153 5.66 7.26 2.06
CA ILE A 153 4.69 6.34 2.68
C ILE A 153 5.38 5.47 3.75
N VAL A 154 6.58 4.96 3.49
CA VAL A 154 7.30 4.15 4.50
C VAL A 154 7.58 4.98 5.74
N ARG A 155 8.12 6.21 5.57
CA ARG A 155 8.38 7.11 6.70
C ARG A 155 7.09 7.53 7.42
N LEU A 156 6.01 7.77 6.70
CA LEU A 156 4.69 8.06 7.30
C LEU A 156 4.19 6.91 8.17
N VAL A 157 4.34 5.67 7.69
CA VAL A 157 4.00 4.45 8.45
C VAL A 157 4.82 4.34 9.74
N GLU A 158 6.12 4.59 9.68
CA GLU A 158 6.99 4.58 10.86
C GLU A 158 6.59 5.64 11.88
N MET A 159 6.26 6.87 11.42
CA MET A 159 5.84 7.96 12.30
C MET A 159 4.51 7.65 12.99
N ILE A 160 3.50 7.18 12.23
CA ILE A 160 2.19 6.83 12.81
C ILE A 160 2.32 5.65 13.77
N ALA A 161 3.17 4.65 13.47
CA ALA A 161 3.41 3.53 14.38
C ALA A 161 4.00 3.96 15.72
N GLU A 162 4.86 4.98 15.73
CA GLU A 162 5.43 5.54 16.96
C GLU A 162 4.40 6.41 17.72
N GLU A 163 3.66 7.25 16.98
CA GLU A 163 2.60 8.11 17.55
C GLU A 163 1.47 7.29 18.19
N GLU A 164 1.13 6.12 17.62
CA GLU A 164 0.06 5.20 18.07
C GLU A 164 0.60 4.01 18.87
N SER A 165 1.82 4.10 19.41
CA SER A 165 2.52 2.99 20.09
C SER A 165 1.73 2.38 21.25
N GLU A 166 0.93 3.16 21.94
CA GLU A 166 0.07 2.73 23.06
C GLU A 166 -1.33 2.27 22.60
N ALA A 167 -1.70 2.55 21.34
CA ALA A 167 -3.01 2.16 20.81
C ALA A 167 -3.05 0.70 20.38
N PRO A 168 -4.22 0.03 20.40
CA PRO A 168 -4.39 -1.29 19.84
C PRO A 168 -4.48 -1.25 18.29
N LEU A 169 -3.44 -0.67 17.66
CA LEU A 169 -3.36 -0.46 16.22
C LEU A 169 -1.97 -0.79 15.72
N ASP A 170 -1.90 -1.54 14.61
CA ASP A 170 -0.66 -1.80 13.88
C ASP A 170 -0.78 -1.22 12.48
N ILE A 171 0.28 -0.53 12.03
CA ILE A 171 0.39 0.01 10.69
C ILE A 171 1.70 -0.43 10.04
N ASN A 172 1.62 -1.00 8.84
CA ASN A 172 2.80 -1.46 8.11
C ASN A 172 2.75 -1.07 6.63
N ALA A 173 3.91 -0.96 6.02
CA ALA A 173 4.07 -0.80 4.59
C ALA A 173 4.40 -2.15 3.93
N VAL A 174 3.85 -2.39 2.74
CA VAL A 174 4.12 -3.59 1.93
C VAL A 174 4.81 -3.22 0.64
N ALA A 175 5.91 -3.91 0.33
CA ALA A 175 6.49 -3.95 -1.00
C ALA A 175 6.01 -5.24 -1.71
N PRO A 176 5.01 -5.16 -2.61
CA PRO A 176 4.38 -6.35 -3.20
C PRO A 176 5.26 -7.08 -4.20
N GLY A 177 6.35 -6.46 -4.63
CA GLY A 177 7.17 -6.90 -5.76
C GLY A 177 6.67 -6.35 -7.09
N ALA A 178 7.34 -6.74 -8.16
CA ALA A 178 7.06 -6.30 -9.53
C ALA A 178 5.94 -7.17 -10.13
N ILE A 179 4.69 -6.91 -9.76
CA ILE A 179 3.50 -7.63 -10.21
C ILE A 179 2.98 -7.03 -11.51
N ALA A 180 2.65 -7.86 -12.49
CA ALA A 180 2.04 -7.44 -13.74
C ALA A 180 0.63 -6.87 -13.48
N THR A 181 0.48 -5.55 -13.64
CA THR A 181 -0.76 -4.81 -13.43
C THR A 181 -0.89 -3.72 -14.49
N ARG A 182 -1.96 -2.94 -14.44
CA ARG A 182 -2.10 -1.75 -15.30
C ARG A 182 -0.87 -0.81 -15.22
N LEU A 183 -0.20 -0.71 -14.07
CA LEU A 183 1.02 0.09 -13.93
C LEU A 183 2.17 -0.43 -14.82
N THR A 184 2.24 -1.73 -15.05
CA THR A 184 3.19 -2.34 -15.98
C THR A 184 2.83 -1.98 -17.43
N ASP A 185 1.54 -2.02 -17.78
CA ASP A 185 1.07 -1.63 -19.11
C ASP A 185 1.34 -0.15 -19.41
N GLU A 186 1.18 0.73 -18.40
CA GLU A 186 1.53 2.15 -18.50
C GLU A 186 3.02 2.35 -18.84
N VAL A 187 3.94 1.62 -18.18
CA VAL A 187 5.39 1.67 -18.49
C VAL A 187 5.68 1.19 -19.90
N ILE A 188 5.08 0.10 -20.33
CA ILE A 188 5.24 -0.44 -21.69
C ILE A 188 4.74 0.57 -22.74
N ALA A 189 3.59 1.20 -22.50
CA ALA A 189 3.01 2.19 -23.40
C ALA A 189 3.87 3.45 -23.56
N LEU A 190 4.64 3.84 -22.55
CA LEU A 190 5.57 4.97 -22.61
C LEU A 190 6.81 4.70 -23.45
N GLY A 191 7.19 3.43 -23.63
CA GLY A 191 8.37 3.01 -24.38
C GLY A 191 9.70 3.28 -23.67
N PRO A 192 10.81 2.77 -24.24
CA PRO A 192 12.13 2.85 -23.61
C PRO A 192 12.70 4.27 -23.56
N ASP A 193 12.33 5.14 -24.49
CA ASP A 193 12.84 6.51 -24.57
C ASP A 193 12.41 7.37 -23.34
N ILE A 194 11.21 7.11 -22.81
CA ILE A 194 10.65 7.83 -21.66
C ILE A 194 10.91 7.07 -20.36
N ALA A 195 10.55 5.80 -20.31
CA ALA A 195 10.68 4.98 -19.11
C ALA A 195 12.15 4.61 -18.80
N GLY A 196 13.01 4.60 -19.82
CA GLY A 196 14.35 4.02 -19.78
C GLY A 196 14.37 2.55 -20.17
N GLN A 197 15.41 2.11 -20.90
CA GLN A 197 15.50 0.76 -21.46
C GLN A 197 15.33 -0.33 -20.40
N GLY A 198 16.02 -0.19 -19.24
CA GLY A 198 15.95 -1.20 -18.18
C GLY A 198 14.56 -1.38 -17.56
N GLU A 199 13.81 -0.30 -17.37
CA GLU A 199 12.44 -0.35 -16.83
C GLU A 199 11.46 -0.89 -17.87
N PHE A 200 11.64 -0.52 -19.13
CA PHE A 200 10.84 -1.05 -20.23
C PHE A 200 11.02 -2.57 -20.39
N ASP A 201 12.26 -3.05 -20.41
CA ASP A 201 12.57 -4.49 -20.51
C ASP A 201 12.04 -5.26 -19.30
N ALA A 202 12.18 -4.70 -18.11
CA ALA A 202 11.62 -5.27 -16.89
C ALA A 202 10.09 -5.37 -16.95
N ALA A 203 9.41 -4.34 -17.47
CA ALA A 203 7.96 -4.34 -17.64
C ALA A 203 7.50 -5.40 -18.66
N LEU A 204 8.21 -5.56 -19.79
CA LEU A 204 7.95 -6.63 -20.76
C LEU A 204 8.11 -8.01 -20.13
N LYS A 205 9.20 -8.22 -19.38
CA LYS A 205 9.43 -9.49 -18.67
C LYS A 205 8.34 -9.79 -17.66
N GLN A 206 7.90 -8.79 -16.89
CA GLN A 206 6.78 -8.93 -15.94
C GLN A 206 5.49 -9.37 -16.66
N LYS A 207 5.17 -8.73 -17.78
CA LYS A 207 3.97 -9.04 -18.57
C LYS A 207 4.02 -10.46 -19.17
N ALA A 208 5.21 -10.94 -19.54
CA ALA A 208 5.43 -12.29 -20.02
C ALA A 208 5.42 -13.38 -18.93
N GLY A 209 5.04 -13.07 -17.69
CA GLY A 209 4.96 -14.00 -16.56
C GLY A 209 6.21 -14.09 -15.71
N GLY A 210 7.23 -13.25 -15.95
CA GLY A 210 8.47 -13.18 -15.16
C GLY A 210 8.40 -12.21 -13.96
N GLY A 211 7.21 -11.80 -13.55
CA GLY A 211 6.99 -10.89 -12.42
C GLY A 211 6.88 -11.60 -11.07
N ALA A 212 6.72 -10.81 -10.00
CA ALA A 212 6.43 -11.32 -8.66
C ALA A 212 5.02 -11.92 -8.60
N SER A 213 4.82 -12.89 -7.72
CA SER A 213 3.54 -13.53 -7.51
C SER A 213 2.53 -12.56 -6.90
N LEU A 214 1.38 -12.39 -7.54
CA LEU A 214 0.24 -11.68 -6.98
C LEU A 214 -0.26 -12.37 -5.70
N GLU A 215 -0.39 -13.69 -5.74
CA GLU A 215 -0.86 -14.50 -4.60
C GLU A 215 0.00 -14.27 -3.35
N ARG A 216 1.34 -14.31 -3.49
CA ARG A 216 2.24 -14.04 -2.36
C ARG A 216 2.09 -12.63 -1.77
N ALA A 217 1.76 -11.64 -2.60
CA ALA A 217 1.48 -10.29 -2.10
C ALA A 217 0.13 -10.23 -1.37
N LEU A 218 -0.88 -10.93 -1.86
CA LEU A 218 -2.18 -11.05 -1.18
C LEU A 218 -2.03 -11.80 0.15
N ASP A 219 -1.27 -12.90 0.18
CA ASP A 219 -0.97 -13.68 1.39
C ASP A 219 -0.34 -12.81 2.48
N LEU A 220 0.64 -11.96 2.12
CA LEU A 220 1.26 -11.03 3.07
C LEU A 220 0.24 -10.02 3.62
N VAL A 221 -0.62 -9.46 2.75
CA VAL A 221 -1.64 -8.50 3.22
C VAL A 221 -2.61 -9.16 4.18
N GLU A 222 -3.08 -10.37 3.90
CA GLU A 222 -3.95 -11.14 4.79
C GLU A 222 -3.26 -11.49 6.11
N TRP A 223 -2.00 -11.90 6.05
CA TRP A 223 -1.21 -12.15 7.24
C TRP A 223 -1.09 -10.89 8.11
N LEU A 224 -0.84 -9.72 7.50
CA LEU A 224 -0.79 -8.43 8.21
C LEU A 224 -2.15 -7.99 8.76
N LEU A 225 -3.27 -8.39 8.16
CA LEU A 225 -4.61 -8.13 8.66
C LEU A 225 -5.01 -9.11 9.78
N SER A 226 -4.33 -10.23 9.93
CA SER A 226 -4.63 -11.26 10.93
C SER A 226 -4.01 -10.98 12.30
N ALA A 227 -4.45 -11.72 13.32
CA ALA A 227 -3.86 -11.68 14.66
C ALA A 227 -2.40 -12.20 14.70
N LYS A 228 -1.94 -12.93 13.69
CA LYS A 228 -0.55 -13.42 13.61
C LYS A 228 0.47 -12.28 13.56
N SER A 229 0.09 -11.12 13.03
CA SER A 229 0.94 -9.95 12.96
C SER A 229 0.78 -8.99 14.15
N ASP A 230 0.06 -9.38 15.21
CA ASP A 230 -0.18 -8.50 16.35
C ASP A 230 1.11 -7.98 16.97
N GLY A 231 1.22 -6.66 17.04
CA GLY A 231 2.39 -5.98 17.57
C GLY A 231 3.54 -5.77 16.57
N ILE A 232 3.44 -6.25 15.34
CA ILE A 232 4.33 -5.84 14.25
C ILE A 232 3.78 -4.57 13.66
N THR A 233 4.49 -3.45 13.86
CA THR A 233 4.08 -2.11 13.43
C THR A 233 5.30 -1.29 12.99
N GLY A 234 5.09 -0.31 12.09
CA GLY A 234 6.13 0.58 11.60
C GLY A 234 7.12 -0.09 10.64
N LYS A 235 6.78 -1.18 9.99
CA LYS A 235 7.71 -1.96 9.16
C LYS A 235 7.37 -1.88 7.68
N LEU A 236 8.42 -1.91 6.83
CA LEU A 236 8.31 -2.14 5.40
C LEU A 236 8.64 -3.60 5.12
N ILE A 237 7.65 -4.39 4.77
CA ILE A 237 7.80 -5.83 4.55
C ILE A 237 7.63 -6.15 3.07
N SER A 238 8.55 -6.93 2.52
CA SER A 238 8.55 -7.33 1.11
C SER A 238 7.92 -8.71 0.94
N ALA A 239 6.87 -8.78 0.12
CA ALA A 239 6.21 -10.05 -0.15
C ALA A 239 7.14 -11.11 -0.78
N PRO A 240 7.96 -10.78 -1.82
CA PRO A 240 8.82 -11.78 -2.45
C PRO A 240 10.12 -12.10 -1.68
N TRP A 241 10.63 -11.17 -0.83
CA TRP A 241 12.00 -11.27 -0.34
C TRP A 241 12.13 -11.56 1.14
N ASP A 242 11.12 -11.23 1.96
CA ASP A 242 11.19 -11.40 3.41
C ASP A 242 10.51 -12.70 3.88
N PRO A 243 11.01 -13.33 4.95
CA PRO A 243 10.41 -14.51 5.57
C PRO A 243 9.28 -14.09 6.53
N TRP A 244 8.29 -13.33 6.00
CA TRP A 244 7.26 -12.69 6.81
C TRP A 244 6.34 -13.68 7.54
N GLN A 245 6.27 -14.93 7.09
CA GLN A 245 5.46 -15.97 7.74
C GLN A 245 5.92 -16.29 9.17
N ASP A 246 7.20 -16.06 9.45
CA ASP A 246 7.87 -16.40 10.72
C ASP A 246 8.10 -15.16 11.61
N LEU A 247 7.59 -13.98 11.22
CA LEU A 247 7.82 -12.73 11.97
C LEU A 247 7.00 -12.63 13.26
N ASP A 248 5.95 -13.42 13.45
CA ASP A 248 5.20 -13.51 14.70
C ASP A 248 6.06 -13.99 15.87
N GLU A 249 7.06 -14.83 15.62
CA GLU A 249 8.05 -15.24 16.61
C GLU A 249 9.09 -14.14 16.93
N GLN A 250 9.16 -13.08 16.13
CA GLN A 250 10.18 -12.02 16.20
C GLN A 250 9.65 -10.66 16.66
N VAL A 251 8.41 -10.56 17.10
CA VAL A 251 7.75 -9.28 17.47
C VAL A 251 8.59 -8.45 18.42
N ALA A 252 9.14 -9.06 19.49
CA ALA A 252 9.94 -8.36 20.50
C ALA A 252 11.27 -7.80 19.92
N ASN A 253 11.89 -8.52 18.99
CA ASN A 253 13.12 -8.09 18.32
C ASN A 253 12.83 -6.98 17.31
N LEU A 254 11.75 -7.11 16.54
CA LEU A 254 11.35 -6.11 15.56
C LEU A 254 10.99 -4.76 16.21
N ARG A 255 10.30 -4.80 17.37
CA ARG A 255 9.96 -3.58 18.12
C ARG A 255 11.17 -2.81 18.63
N LYS A 256 12.26 -3.49 18.95
CA LYS A 256 13.47 -2.90 19.54
C LYS A 256 14.57 -2.61 18.51
N SER A 257 14.29 -2.80 17.23
CA SER A 257 15.30 -2.66 16.18
C SER A 257 14.80 -1.83 15.01
N ASP A 258 15.74 -1.34 14.21
CA ASP A 258 15.50 -0.66 12.94
C ASP A 258 15.36 -1.61 11.73
N ILE A 259 15.24 -2.92 11.99
CA ILE A 259 14.97 -3.92 10.93
C ILE A 259 13.66 -3.55 10.22
N TYR A 260 13.68 -3.59 8.89
CA TYR A 260 12.57 -3.22 8.02
C TYR A 260 12.10 -1.75 8.16
N THR A 261 13.02 -0.83 8.48
CA THR A 261 12.77 0.62 8.52
C THR A 261 13.68 1.40 7.58
N LEU A 262 13.35 2.66 7.33
CA LEU A 262 14.23 3.58 6.60
C LEU A 262 15.23 4.22 7.57
N ARG A 263 16.52 4.00 7.35
CA ARG A 263 17.58 4.66 8.08
C ARG A 263 18.76 5.06 7.19
N ARG A 264 19.55 5.97 7.69
CA ARG A 264 20.84 6.32 7.06
C ARG A 264 21.84 5.20 7.28
N ILE A 265 22.45 4.70 6.21
CA ILE A 265 23.59 3.79 6.30
C ILE A 265 24.85 4.61 6.52
N THR A 266 25.62 4.27 7.54
CA THR A 266 26.89 4.92 7.88
C THR A 266 28.07 4.06 7.46
N PRO A 267 29.32 4.63 7.43
CA PRO A 267 30.50 3.83 7.14
C PRO A 267 30.67 2.64 8.07
N GLU A 268 30.35 2.81 9.36
CA GLU A 268 30.42 1.74 10.38
C GLU A 268 29.51 0.56 10.04
N ASP A 269 28.34 0.80 9.46
CA ASP A 269 27.41 -0.24 9.00
C ASP A 269 28.00 -1.16 7.93
N ARG A 270 29.08 -0.71 7.29
CA ARG A 270 29.84 -1.44 6.25
C ARG A 270 31.24 -1.83 6.69
N GLY A 271 31.56 -1.68 8.00
CA GLY A 271 32.88 -1.97 8.53
C GLY A 271 33.96 -0.99 8.09
N LEU A 272 33.59 0.21 7.59
CA LEU A 272 34.51 1.24 7.16
C LEU A 272 34.69 2.27 8.29
N LYS A 273 35.92 2.76 8.42
CA LYS A 273 36.25 3.90 9.30
C LYS A 273 36.80 5.02 8.43
N PHE A 274 36.24 6.23 8.57
CA PHE A 274 36.71 7.44 7.91
C PHE A 274 37.25 8.40 8.96
#